data_25153ce4f0418fec5c9020c55fe83bcb
#
_entry.id   25153ce4f0418fec5c9020c55fe83bcb
#
_cell.length_a   1.000
_cell.length_b   1.000
_cell.length_c   1.000
_cell.angle_alpha   90.00
_cell.angle_beta   90.00
_cell.angle_gamma   90.00
#
_symmetry.space_group_name_H-M   'P 1'
#
loop_
_entity.id
_entity.type
_entity.pdbx_description
1 polymer ?
#
loop_
_entity_poly.entity_id
_entity_poly.type
_entity_poly.pdbx_seq_one_letter_code
_entity_poly.pdbx_strand_id
1 'polypeptide(L)'
;AAIGLYQQDGAGNLARAETVFGLKYFLSSQSAILWMSMLFFMSTAFYWLGMFARGEGHTMSLIGSRLAWVAVGMALIGTLVRWYESYLIGPDIGHIPVSNLYEVFVMFCWMTAAFYLYYEQQYGTRALGGFVMLVVSAAVGFLLWYTVVREAHEIQPLVPALKSWWMKLHVPANFIGYGTFALAAMVAFAYLIKQQASETRWYKLAPLWLLGVVLCFEPIVFRQGAAETGGGYWMVYFGISALIVAGILMGRKRIAERLPSFEILDDVMYKSIAVGFAFFTIATVLGALWAAEAWG
;
A
#
# COMPACT_ATOMS: atom_id res chain seq x y z
N ALA A 1 -7.23 -26.65 -14.89
CA ALA A 1 -6.26 -27.46 -14.15
C ALA A 1 -6.09 -26.98 -12.70
N ALA A 2 -5.96 -25.65 -12.46
CA ALA A 2 -5.81 -25.09 -11.12
C ALA A 2 -7.04 -25.36 -10.21
N ILE A 3 -8.26 -25.33 -10.74
CA ILE A 3 -9.51 -25.52 -10.01
C ILE A 3 -9.57 -26.90 -9.33
N GLY A 4 -9.06 -27.96 -9.99
CA GLY A 4 -9.03 -29.31 -9.40
C GLY A 4 -8.04 -29.49 -8.26
N LEU A 5 -7.05 -28.58 -8.11
CA LEU A 5 -6.03 -28.64 -7.08
C LEU A 5 -6.53 -28.09 -5.72
N TYR A 6 -7.59 -27.29 -5.73
CA TYR A 6 -8.25 -26.73 -4.55
C TYR A 6 -9.48 -27.55 -4.11
N GLN A 7 -9.70 -28.72 -4.69
CA GLN A 7 -10.77 -29.61 -4.20
C GLN A 7 -10.45 -30.11 -2.80
N GLN A 8 -11.42 -30.01 -1.91
CA GLN A 8 -11.34 -30.60 -0.56
C GLN A 8 -11.36 -32.11 -0.68
N ASP A 9 -10.54 -32.77 0.14
CA ASP A 9 -10.68 -34.20 0.37
C ASP A 9 -11.92 -34.49 1.24
N GLY A 10 -12.28 -35.75 1.41
CA GLY A 10 -13.43 -36.16 2.24
C GLY A 10 -13.33 -35.73 3.71
N ALA A 11 -12.17 -35.21 4.16
CA ALA A 11 -11.94 -34.69 5.50
C ALA A 11 -11.99 -33.12 5.50
N GLY A 12 -12.30 -32.49 4.38
CA GLY A 12 -12.41 -31.02 4.28
C GLY A 12 -11.06 -30.28 4.12
N ASN A 13 -9.97 -31.02 3.92
CA ASN A 13 -8.65 -30.42 3.78
C ASN A 13 -8.34 -30.08 2.31
N LEU A 14 -7.61 -28.98 2.09
CA LEU A 14 -7.04 -28.60 0.79
C LEU A 14 -5.78 -29.44 0.48
N ALA A 15 -5.86 -30.78 0.64
CA ALA A 15 -4.71 -31.67 0.67
C ALA A 15 -3.84 -31.57 -0.61
N ARG A 16 -4.45 -31.36 -1.78
CA ARG A 16 -3.69 -31.22 -3.04
C ARG A 16 -3.01 -29.89 -3.20
N ALA A 17 -3.59 -28.79 -2.72
CA ALA A 17 -2.96 -27.47 -2.74
C ALA A 17 -1.72 -27.44 -1.83
N GLU A 18 -1.79 -28.14 -0.71
CA GLU A 18 -0.68 -28.29 0.23
C GLU A 18 0.49 -29.12 -0.32
N THR A 19 0.23 -30.10 -1.16
CA THR A 19 1.25 -31.00 -1.74
C THR A 19 1.93 -30.42 -2.98
N VAL A 20 1.32 -29.44 -3.66
CA VAL A 20 1.88 -28.84 -4.86
C VAL A 20 2.71 -27.63 -4.49
N PHE A 21 4.04 -27.75 -4.60
CA PHE A 21 5.01 -26.71 -4.25
C PHE A 21 4.67 -25.33 -4.82
N GLY A 22 4.36 -25.23 -6.11
CA GLY A 22 4.04 -23.96 -6.77
C GLY A 22 2.77 -23.28 -6.23
N LEU A 23 1.75 -24.06 -5.83
CA LEU A 23 0.54 -23.51 -5.23
C LEU A 23 0.79 -23.07 -3.79
N LYS A 24 1.42 -23.91 -2.98
CA LYS A 24 1.68 -23.62 -1.58
C LYS A 24 2.56 -22.37 -1.40
N TYR A 25 3.65 -22.27 -2.15
CA TYR A 25 4.66 -21.23 -1.93
C TYR A 25 4.55 -20.00 -2.82
N PHE A 26 3.72 -20.00 -3.87
CA PHE A 26 3.57 -18.86 -4.77
C PHE A 26 2.14 -18.41 -4.99
N LEU A 27 1.18 -19.33 -5.05
CA LEU A 27 -0.18 -19.03 -5.49
C LEU A 27 -1.25 -19.16 -4.39
N SER A 28 -0.94 -19.63 -3.19
CA SER A 28 -1.87 -19.46 -2.05
C SER A 28 -2.00 -17.96 -1.72
N SER A 29 -3.16 -17.53 -1.21
CA SER A 29 -3.39 -16.12 -0.92
C SER A 29 -2.33 -15.53 0.01
N GLN A 30 -1.97 -16.25 1.06
CA GLN A 30 -0.94 -15.84 2.01
C GLN A 30 0.45 -15.73 1.36
N SER A 31 0.85 -16.73 0.56
CA SER A 31 2.15 -16.72 -0.12
C SER A 31 2.22 -15.61 -1.16
N ALA A 32 1.17 -15.43 -1.97
CA ALA A 32 1.12 -14.35 -2.96
C ALA A 32 1.22 -12.96 -2.32
N ILE A 33 0.53 -12.74 -1.19
CA ILE A 33 0.59 -11.47 -0.44
C ILE A 33 1.97 -11.29 0.23
N LEU A 34 2.59 -12.37 0.70
CA LEU A 34 3.96 -12.31 1.20
C LEU A 34 4.95 -11.92 0.09
N TRP A 35 4.85 -12.53 -1.10
CA TRP A 35 5.65 -12.15 -2.26
C TRP A 35 5.41 -10.70 -2.67
N MET A 36 4.15 -10.25 -2.73
CA MET A 36 3.81 -8.84 -2.92
C MET A 36 4.58 -7.95 -1.95
N SER A 37 4.57 -8.31 -0.67
CA SER A 37 5.22 -7.54 0.41
C SER A 37 6.73 -7.43 0.19
N MET A 38 7.39 -8.55 -0.07
CA MET A 38 8.83 -8.60 -0.36
C MET A 38 9.19 -7.77 -1.59
N LEU A 39 8.41 -7.90 -2.65
CA LEU A 39 8.65 -7.19 -3.92
C LEU A 39 8.46 -5.68 -3.78
N PHE A 40 7.49 -5.19 -2.98
CA PHE A 40 7.34 -3.76 -2.72
C PHE A 40 8.52 -3.21 -1.91
N PHE A 41 9.02 -3.91 -0.90
CA PHE A 41 10.22 -3.48 -0.18
C PHE A 41 11.44 -3.42 -1.11
N MET A 42 11.65 -4.45 -1.93
CA MET A 42 12.73 -4.45 -2.91
C MET A 42 12.57 -3.30 -3.92
N SER A 43 11.36 -3.10 -4.45
CA SER A 43 11.05 -2.00 -5.37
C SER A 43 11.43 -0.65 -4.75
N THR A 44 11.02 -0.40 -3.50
CA THR A 44 11.37 0.81 -2.76
C THR A 44 12.88 1.00 -2.67
N ALA A 45 13.60 -0.05 -2.28
CA ALA A 45 15.06 -0.01 -2.19
C ALA A 45 15.70 0.33 -3.55
N PHE A 46 15.26 -0.31 -4.64
CA PHE A 46 15.81 -0.06 -5.97
C PHE A 46 15.49 1.34 -6.51
N TYR A 47 14.30 1.90 -6.24
CA TYR A 47 14.00 3.29 -6.58
C TYR A 47 14.91 4.27 -5.83
N TRP A 48 15.15 4.05 -4.53
CA TRP A 48 16.05 4.90 -3.74
C TRP A 48 17.52 4.72 -4.16
N LEU A 49 17.96 3.50 -4.42
CA LEU A 49 19.30 3.27 -5.00
C LEU A 49 19.44 4.00 -6.34
N GLY A 50 18.43 3.95 -7.20
CA GLY A 50 18.39 4.71 -8.45
C GLY A 50 18.47 6.21 -8.24
N MET A 51 17.83 6.73 -7.19
CA MET A 51 17.86 8.15 -6.83
C MET A 51 19.27 8.60 -6.41
N PHE A 52 20.03 7.75 -5.73
CA PHE A 52 21.37 8.09 -5.22
C PHE A 52 22.54 7.56 -6.05
N ALA A 53 22.35 6.66 -7.00
CA ALA A 53 23.40 6.09 -7.83
C ALA A 53 24.10 7.14 -8.72
N ARG A 54 25.41 6.95 -8.94
CA ARG A 54 26.25 7.85 -9.77
C ARG A 54 26.44 7.30 -11.17
N GLY A 55 25.50 7.11 -11.99
CA GLY A 55 25.67 6.57 -13.35
C GLY A 55 24.53 5.64 -13.72
N GLU A 56 24.36 4.51 -13.06
CA GLU A 56 23.37 3.49 -13.37
C GLU A 56 21.99 3.73 -12.74
N GLY A 57 21.67 4.98 -12.32
CA GLY A 57 20.42 5.29 -11.65
C GLY A 57 19.17 4.95 -12.48
N HIS A 58 19.27 5.02 -13.81
CA HIS A 58 18.19 4.62 -14.70
C HIS A 58 17.90 3.11 -14.61
N THR A 59 18.94 2.28 -14.62
CA THR A 59 18.79 0.82 -14.53
C THR A 59 18.19 0.40 -13.18
N MET A 60 18.67 0.99 -12.08
CA MET A 60 18.13 0.70 -10.74
C MET A 60 16.65 1.09 -10.63
N SER A 61 16.28 2.28 -11.09
CA SER A 61 14.87 2.72 -11.11
C SER A 61 14.00 1.86 -12.04
N LEU A 62 14.56 1.35 -13.15
CA LEU A 62 13.87 0.40 -14.04
C LEU A 62 13.59 -0.93 -13.33
N ILE A 63 14.58 -1.46 -12.59
CA ILE A 63 14.39 -2.67 -11.78
C ILE A 63 13.30 -2.42 -10.74
N GLY A 64 13.35 -1.29 -10.03
CA GLY A 64 12.31 -0.89 -9.06
C GLY A 64 10.91 -0.89 -9.67
N SER A 65 10.75 -0.29 -10.87
CA SER A 65 9.49 -0.27 -11.61
C SER A 65 9.01 -1.67 -11.99
N ARG A 66 9.89 -2.53 -12.49
CA ARG A 66 9.53 -3.91 -12.85
C ARG A 66 9.11 -4.73 -11.63
N LEU A 67 9.81 -4.59 -10.51
CA LEU A 67 9.45 -5.23 -9.25
C LEU A 67 8.09 -4.75 -8.74
N ALA A 68 7.78 -3.45 -8.86
CA ALA A 68 6.47 -2.90 -8.50
C ALA A 68 5.35 -3.51 -9.37
N TRP A 69 5.54 -3.65 -10.69
CA TRP A 69 4.57 -4.31 -11.56
C TRP A 69 4.32 -5.76 -11.17
N VAL A 70 5.39 -6.52 -10.86
CA VAL A 70 5.26 -7.90 -10.40
C VAL A 70 4.56 -7.95 -9.03
N ALA A 71 4.87 -7.02 -8.12
CA ALA A 71 4.21 -6.90 -6.83
C ALA A 71 2.70 -6.66 -6.97
N VAL A 72 2.28 -5.76 -7.86
CA VAL A 72 0.86 -5.53 -8.19
C VAL A 72 0.22 -6.81 -8.73
N GLY A 73 0.91 -7.53 -9.63
CA GLY A 73 0.44 -8.83 -10.12
C GLY A 73 0.24 -9.86 -9.00
N MET A 74 1.21 -9.98 -8.09
CA MET A 74 1.10 -10.89 -6.93
C MET A 74 -0.01 -10.47 -5.96
N ALA A 75 -0.23 -9.17 -5.77
CA ALA A 75 -1.34 -8.66 -4.97
C ALA A 75 -2.70 -9.03 -5.56
N LEU A 76 -2.86 -8.87 -6.87
CA LEU A 76 -4.08 -9.25 -7.58
C LEU A 76 -4.32 -10.77 -7.50
N ILE A 77 -3.28 -11.59 -7.71
CA ILE A 77 -3.36 -13.04 -7.53
C ILE A 77 -3.79 -13.35 -6.10
N GLY A 78 -3.12 -12.79 -5.10
CA GLY A 78 -3.44 -13.01 -3.69
C GLY A 78 -4.88 -12.63 -3.34
N THR A 79 -5.36 -11.49 -3.85
CA THR A 79 -6.75 -11.03 -3.65
C THR A 79 -7.76 -11.97 -4.31
N LEU A 80 -7.54 -12.38 -5.57
CA LEU A 80 -8.46 -13.27 -6.28
C LEU A 80 -8.47 -14.69 -5.68
N VAL A 81 -7.30 -15.20 -5.32
CA VAL A 81 -7.18 -16.51 -4.67
C VAL A 81 -7.85 -16.50 -3.30
N ARG A 82 -7.65 -15.42 -2.51
CA ARG A 82 -8.33 -15.28 -1.21
C ARG A 82 -9.84 -15.23 -1.35
N TRP A 83 -10.33 -14.55 -2.38
CA TRP A 83 -11.76 -14.57 -2.70
C TRP A 83 -12.26 -15.99 -2.97
N TYR A 84 -11.53 -16.75 -3.77
CA TYR A 84 -11.86 -18.13 -4.06
C TYR A 84 -11.76 -19.03 -2.81
N GLU A 85 -10.67 -18.89 -2.02
CA GLU A 85 -10.48 -19.64 -0.77
C GLU A 85 -11.62 -19.41 0.22
N SER A 86 -12.18 -18.20 0.31
CA SER A 86 -13.30 -17.91 1.19
C SER A 86 -14.55 -18.74 0.87
N TYR A 87 -14.83 -18.98 -0.42
CA TYR A 87 -15.94 -19.84 -0.84
C TYR A 87 -15.66 -21.33 -0.64
N LEU A 88 -14.40 -21.76 -0.59
CA LEU A 88 -14.04 -23.14 -0.30
C LEU A 88 -14.27 -23.51 1.18
N ILE A 89 -14.15 -22.55 2.08
CA ILE A 89 -14.42 -22.74 3.51
C ILE A 89 -15.92 -23.00 3.72
N GLY A 90 -16.78 -22.28 3.00
CA GLY A 90 -18.21 -22.47 3.03
C GLY A 90 -18.94 -21.38 2.25
N PRO A 91 -20.10 -21.70 1.64
CA PRO A 91 -20.86 -20.71 0.86
C PRO A 91 -21.35 -19.54 1.71
N ASP A 92 -21.58 -19.74 3.00
CA ASP A 92 -21.99 -18.68 3.94
C ASP A 92 -20.81 -17.80 4.40
N ILE A 93 -19.57 -18.27 4.20
CA ILE A 93 -18.33 -17.58 4.56
C ILE A 93 -17.78 -16.84 3.35
N GLY A 94 -18.05 -17.33 2.13
CA GLY A 94 -17.56 -16.78 0.87
C GLY A 94 -17.94 -15.32 0.66
N HIS A 95 -16.94 -14.44 0.45
CA HIS A 95 -17.15 -13.02 0.23
C HIS A 95 -16.00 -12.38 -0.54
N ILE A 96 -16.25 -11.21 -1.11
CA ILE A 96 -15.22 -10.37 -1.72
C ILE A 96 -14.22 -9.94 -0.62
N PRO A 97 -12.90 -10.03 -0.85
CA PRO A 97 -11.86 -9.73 0.15
C PRO A 97 -11.70 -8.23 0.41
N VAL A 98 -12.70 -7.63 1.01
CA VAL A 98 -12.79 -6.22 1.45
C VAL A 98 -13.44 -6.11 2.83
N SER A 99 -13.42 -7.20 3.59
CA SER A 99 -14.20 -7.39 4.82
C SER A 99 -13.44 -7.00 6.09
N ASN A 100 -12.13 -7.04 6.05
CA ASN A 100 -11.28 -6.75 7.19
C ASN A 100 -10.12 -5.82 6.83
N LEU A 101 -9.45 -5.31 7.85
CA LEU A 101 -8.35 -4.35 7.68
C LEU A 101 -7.17 -4.93 6.89
N TYR A 102 -6.90 -6.24 7.02
CA TYR A 102 -5.84 -6.91 6.26
C TYR A 102 -6.12 -6.86 4.74
N GLU A 103 -7.32 -7.21 4.32
CA GLU A 103 -7.73 -7.26 2.92
C GLU A 103 -7.73 -5.86 2.27
N VAL A 104 -8.23 -4.87 3.00
CA VAL A 104 -8.27 -3.50 2.49
C VAL A 104 -6.89 -2.84 2.43
N PHE A 105 -5.95 -3.22 3.31
CA PHE A 105 -4.57 -2.76 3.19
C PHE A 105 -3.84 -3.42 2.01
N VAL A 106 -4.09 -4.69 1.71
CA VAL A 106 -3.62 -5.32 0.46
C VAL A 106 -4.12 -4.54 -0.74
N MET A 107 -5.42 -4.19 -0.76
CA MET A 107 -6.04 -3.40 -1.81
C MET A 107 -5.42 -1.99 -1.92
N PHE A 108 -5.20 -1.31 -0.79
CA PHE A 108 -4.52 -0.01 -0.75
C PHE A 108 -3.13 -0.09 -1.39
N CYS A 109 -2.32 -1.08 -1.03
CA CYS A 109 -0.97 -1.22 -1.54
C CYS A 109 -0.94 -1.34 -3.07
N TRP A 110 -1.71 -2.27 -3.64
CA TRP A 110 -1.66 -2.47 -5.09
C TRP A 110 -2.37 -1.37 -5.88
N MET A 111 -3.46 -0.77 -5.37
CA MET A 111 -4.10 0.37 -6.03
C MET A 111 -3.18 1.58 -6.08
N THR A 112 -2.59 1.97 -4.93
CA THR A 112 -1.66 3.10 -4.87
C THR A 112 -0.46 2.89 -5.81
N ALA A 113 0.12 1.67 -5.80
CA ALA A 113 1.21 1.33 -6.70
C ALA A 113 0.80 1.38 -8.18
N ALA A 114 -0.39 0.84 -8.53
CA ALA A 114 -0.89 0.85 -9.90
C ALA A 114 -1.15 2.27 -10.42
N PHE A 115 -1.75 3.16 -9.59
CA PHE A 115 -1.91 4.57 -9.95
C PHE A 115 -0.56 5.25 -10.18
N TYR A 116 0.42 5.00 -9.32
CA TYR A 116 1.75 5.54 -9.52
C TYR A 116 2.38 5.02 -10.82
N LEU A 117 2.33 3.72 -11.08
CA LEU A 117 2.90 3.11 -12.28
C LEU A 117 2.24 3.61 -13.56
N TYR A 118 0.94 3.92 -13.52
CA TYR A 118 0.26 4.61 -14.61
C TYR A 118 0.87 6.01 -14.86
N TYR A 119 1.06 6.82 -13.81
CA TYR A 119 1.69 8.14 -13.96
C TYR A 119 3.16 8.04 -14.38
N GLU A 120 3.89 7.04 -13.89
CA GLU A 120 5.27 6.78 -14.32
C GLU A 120 5.35 6.57 -15.83
N GLN A 121 4.43 5.80 -16.40
CA GLN A 121 4.35 5.60 -17.86
C GLN A 121 3.91 6.87 -18.60
N GLN A 122 2.90 7.55 -18.09
CA GLN A 122 2.33 8.75 -18.71
C GLN A 122 3.34 9.91 -18.82
N TYR A 123 4.15 10.11 -17.79
CA TYR A 123 5.15 11.19 -17.75
C TYR A 123 6.57 10.75 -18.08
N GLY A 124 6.80 9.48 -18.33
CA GLY A 124 8.11 8.91 -18.68
C GLY A 124 9.18 9.10 -17.59
N THR A 125 8.78 9.27 -16.32
CA THR A 125 9.69 9.54 -15.21
C THR A 125 9.53 8.54 -14.07
N ARG A 126 10.65 7.99 -13.58
CA ARG A 126 10.70 7.07 -12.42
C ARG A 126 11.14 7.75 -11.11
N ALA A 127 11.35 9.05 -11.16
CA ALA A 127 11.93 9.77 -10.02
C ALA A 127 11.00 9.84 -8.79
N LEU A 128 9.68 9.71 -8.99
CA LEU A 128 8.70 9.70 -7.91
C LEU A 128 8.52 8.33 -7.24
N GLY A 129 9.04 7.26 -7.86
CA GLY A 129 8.84 5.89 -7.38
C GLY A 129 9.32 5.67 -5.95
N GLY A 130 10.47 6.21 -5.59
CA GLY A 130 10.98 6.11 -4.22
C GLY A 130 10.02 6.68 -3.17
N PHE A 131 9.39 7.80 -3.47
CA PHE A 131 8.44 8.45 -2.55
C PHE A 131 7.16 7.67 -2.43
N VAL A 132 6.54 7.30 -3.54
CA VAL A 132 5.26 6.56 -3.51
C VAL A 132 5.45 5.15 -2.96
N MET A 133 6.49 4.44 -3.36
CA MET A 133 6.77 3.11 -2.82
C MET A 133 7.15 3.14 -1.33
N LEU A 134 7.60 4.28 -0.79
CA LEU A 134 7.84 4.43 0.65
C LEU A 134 6.54 4.30 1.45
N VAL A 135 5.46 4.98 1.04
CA VAL A 135 4.16 4.87 1.71
C VAL A 135 3.55 3.47 1.51
N VAL A 136 3.71 2.89 0.32
CA VAL A 136 3.29 1.50 0.07
C VAL A 136 4.05 0.54 0.99
N SER A 137 5.37 0.71 1.14
CA SER A 137 6.19 -0.11 2.05
C SER A 137 5.81 0.08 3.53
N ALA A 138 5.44 1.29 3.94
CA ALA A 138 4.93 1.53 5.28
C ALA A 138 3.62 0.77 5.54
N ALA A 139 2.69 0.82 4.58
CA ALA A 139 1.44 0.05 4.63
C ALA A 139 1.68 -1.47 4.64
N VAL A 140 2.64 -1.97 3.85
CA VAL A 140 3.08 -3.37 3.86
C VAL A 140 3.70 -3.74 5.22
N GLY A 141 4.52 -2.88 5.80
CA GLY A 141 5.09 -3.08 7.14
C GLY A 141 4.00 -3.25 8.21
N PHE A 142 2.98 -2.38 8.15
CA PHE A 142 1.79 -2.51 9.01
C PHE A 142 1.05 -3.83 8.74
N LEU A 143 0.84 -4.19 7.49
CA LEU A 143 0.17 -5.43 7.08
C LEU A 143 0.85 -6.67 7.67
N LEU A 144 2.18 -6.77 7.54
CA LEU A 144 2.97 -7.88 8.08
C LEU A 144 2.90 -7.92 9.62
N TRP A 145 3.02 -6.76 10.28
CA TRP A 145 2.85 -6.69 11.72
C TRP A 145 1.45 -7.16 12.14
N TYR A 146 0.40 -6.69 11.44
CA TYR A 146 -0.99 -7.03 11.73
C TYR A 146 -1.27 -8.54 11.52
N THR A 147 -0.64 -9.12 10.51
CA THR A 147 -0.69 -10.58 10.25
C THR A 147 -0.10 -11.38 11.41
N VAL A 148 1.08 -10.98 11.90
CA VAL A 148 1.80 -11.75 12.95
C VAL A 148 1.16 -11.57 14.33
N VAL A 149 0.73 -10.34 14.67
CA VAL A 149 0.26 -10.02 16.03
C VAL A 149 -1.24 -10.30 16.22
N ARG A 150 -2.03 -10.21 15.15
CA ARG A 150 -3.49 -10.35 15.20
C ARG A 150 -4.03 -11.53 14.40
N GLU A 151 -3.17 -12.31 13.75
CA GLU A 151 -3.57 -13.44 12.88
C GLU A 151 -4.61 -13.00 11.82
N ALA A 152 -4.52 -11.72 11.39
CA ALA A 152 -5.52 -11.05 10.56
C ALA A 152 -5.66 -11.63 9.15
N HIS A 153 -4.76 -12.53 8.78
CA HIS A 153 -4.80 -13.28 7.52
C HIS A 153 -5.86 -14.37 7.49
N GLU A 154 -6.39 -14.78 8.64
CA GLU A 154 -7.46 -15.78 8.70
C GLU A 154 -8.75 -15.25 8.04
N ILE A 155 -9.43 -16.15 7.31
CA ILE A 155 -10.71 -15.84 6.67
C ILE A 155 -11.82 -16.13 7.68
N GLN A 156 -12.58 -15.12 8.05
CA GLN A 156 -13.67 -15.23 9.01
C GLN A 156 -15.01 -14.92 8.34
N PRO A 157 -16.13 -15.47 8.87
CA PRO A 157 -17.47 -15.15 8.40
C PRO A 157 -17.74 -13.62 8.48
N LEU A 158 -18.44 -13.10 7.48
CA LEU A 158 -18.87 -11.70 7.49
C LEU A 158 -19.87 -11.43 8.61
N VAL A 159 -19.61 -10.37 9.37
CA VAL A 159 -20.63 -9.80 10.26
C VAL A 159 -21.83 -9.28 9.45
N PRO A 160 -23.05 -9.32 9.98
CA PRO A 160 -24.27 -8.98 9.22
C PRO A 160 -24.22 -7.62 8.51
N ALA A 161 -23.68 -6.59 9.15
CA ALA A 161 -23.54 -5.25 8.59
C ALA A 161 -22.68 -5.21 7.30
N LEU A 162 -21.70 -6.11 7.17
CA LEU A 162 -20.81 -6.17 6.00
C LEU A 162 -21.41 -6.98 4.84
N LYS A 163 -22.55 -7.64 5.02
CA LYS A 163 -23.25 -8.39 3.95
C LYS A 163 -23.97 -7.50 2.94
N SER A 164 -24.09 -6.21 3.21
CA SER A 164 -24.73 -5.24 2.33
C SER A 164 -24.08 -5.16 0.94
N TRP A 165 -24.89 -4.96 -0.08
CA TRP A 165 -24.43 -4.69 -1.44
C TRP A 165 -23.64 -3.38 -1.53
N TRP A 166 -24.10 -2.34 -0.82
CA TRP A 166 -23.46 -1.01 -0.83
C TRP A 166 -22.03 -1.03 -0.30
N MET A 167 -21.76 -1.86 0.71
CA MET A 167 -20.43 -2.03 1.26
C MET A 167 -19.42 -2.51 0.21
N LYS A 168 -19.85 -3.41 -0.69
CA LYS A 168 -18.99 -3.95 -1.75
C LYS A 168 -18.53 -2.91 -2.76
N LEU A 169 -19.25 -1.81 -2.90
CA LEU A 169 -18.88 -0.67 -3.74
C LEU A 169 -18.22 0.45 -2.94
N HIS A 170 -18.70 0.71 -1.72
CA HIS A 170 -18.18 1.74 -0.83
C HIS A 170 -16.70 1.53 -0.51
N VAL A 171 -16.31 0.32 -0.13
CA VAL A 171 -14.92 0.05 0.29
C VAL A 171 -13.93 0.25 -0.85
N PRO A 172 -14.08 -0.37 -2.05
CA PRO A 172 -13.15 -0.10 -3.16
C PRO A 172 -13.10 1.38 -3.56
N ALA A 173 -14.23 2.08 -3.60
CA ALA A 173 -14.26 3.51 -3.91
C ALA A 173 -13.45 4.33 -2.89
N ASN A 174 -13.59 4.02 -1.59
CA ASN A 174 -12.79 4.64 -0.54
C ASN A 174 -11.29 4.42 -0.76
N PHE A 175 -10.88 3.19 -1.08
CA PHE A 175 -9.45 2.86 -1.22
C PHE A 175 -8.83 3.40 -2.50
N ILE A 176 -9.60 3.61 -3.56
CA ILE A 176 -9.18 4.44 -4.70
C ILE A 176 -8.89 5.87 -4.22
N GLY A 177 -9.80 6.45 -3.44
CA GLY A 177 -9.61 7.78 -2.85
C GLY A 177 -8.37 7.87 -1.98
N TYR A 178 -8.22 6.97 -1.02
CA TYR A 178 -7.05 6.94 -0.11
C TYR A 178 -5.73 6.73 -0.86
N GLY A 179 -5.69 5.81 -1.83
CA GLY A 179 -4.48 5.53 -2.60
C GLY A 179 -4.02 6.74 -3.43
N THR A 180 -4.97 7.44 -4.07
CA THR A 180 -4.66 8.64 -4.86
C THR A 180 -4.30 9.85 -3.98
N PHE A 181 -4.93 10.01 -2.80
CA PHE A 181 -4.53 11.03 -1.84
C PHE A 181 -3.15 10.76 -1.24
N ALA A 182 -2.84 9.50 -0.90
CA ALA A 182 -1.52 9.12 -0.43
C ALA A 182 -0.44 9.39 -1.49
N LEU A 183 -0.73 9.08 -2.76
CA LEU A 183 0.13 9.41 -3.88
C LEU A 183 0.34 10.93 -3.99
N ALA A 184 -0.72 11.73 -3.95
CA ALA A 184 -0.63 13.18 -3.99
C ALA A 184 0.21 13.74 -2.83
N ALA A 185 0.04 13.21 -1.62
CA ALA A 185 0.80 13.64 -0.45
C ALA A 185 2.31 13.35 -0.61
N MET A 186 2.68 12.19 -1.15
CA MET A 186 4.08 11.84 -1.37
C MET A 186 4.71 12.66 -2.51
N VAL A 187 3.96 12.99 -3.55
CA VAL A 187 4.41 13.89 -4.62
C VAL A 187 4.55 15.32 -4.09
N ALA A 188 3.63 15.78 -3.24
CA ALA A 188 3.74 17.07 -2.56
C ALA A 188 4.99 17.14 -1.66
N PHE A 189 5.29 16.06 -0.95
CA PHE A 189 6.52 15.99 -0.15
C PHE A 189 7.77 16.09 -1.04
N ALA A 190 7.80 15.38 -2.17
CA ALA A 190 8.88 15.50 -3.16
C ALA A 190 8.99 16.92 -3.73
N TYR A 191 7.86 17.57 -4.02
CA TYR A 191 7.81 18.99 -4.46
C TYR A 191 8.45 19.93 -3.44
N LEU A 192 8.08 19.80 -2.17
CA LEU A 192 8.64 20.62 -1.09
C LEU A 192 10.13 20.39 -0.89
N ILE A 193 10.61 19.15 -1.03
CA ILE A 193 12.06 18.84 -1.01
C ILE A 193 12.77 19.56 -2.17
N LYS A 194 12.19 19.52 -3.37
CA LYS A 194 12.75 20.18 -4.54
C LYS A 194 12.77 21.71 -4.37
N GLN A 195 11.71 22.30 -3.84
CA GLN A 195 11.60 23.73 -3.58
C GLN A 195 12.64 24.20 -2.56
N GLN A 196 12.95 23.37 -1.55
CA GLN A 196 13.90 23.71 -0.50
C GLN A 196 15.29 23.08 -0.71
N ALA A 197 15.62 22.67 -1.93
CA ALA A 197 16.89 21.99 -2.23
C ALA A 197 18.14 22.83 -1.88
N SER A 198 18.08 24.13 -2.10
CA SER A 198 19.17 25.07 -1.82
C SER A 198 19.15 25.66 -0.40
N GLU A 199 18.11 25.44 0.39
CA GLU A 199 18.00 26.01 1.74
C GLU A 199 19.02 25.35 2.69
N THR A 200 19.74 26.19 3.42
CA THR A 200 20.78 25.77 4.37
C THR A 200 20.37 25.97 5.83
N ARG A 201 19.35 26.78 6.08
CA ARG A 201 18.91 27.12 7.42
C ARG A 201 18.07 26.01 8.01
N TRP A 202 18.56 25.36 9.04
CA TRP A 202 17.92 24.23 9.68
C TRP A 202 16.47 24.49 10.14
N TYR A 203 16.19 25.68 10.67
CA TYR A 203 14.86 26.04 11.16
C TYR A 203 13.81 26.13 10.04
N LYS A 204 14.22 26.35 8.78
CA LYS A 204 13.33 26.28 7.63
C LYS A 204 13.12 24.86 7.12
N LEU A 205 14.06 23.96 7.40
CA LEU A 205 13.95 22.54 7.06
C LEU A 205 13.20 21.75 8.12
N ALA A 206 13.15 22.22 9.36
CA ALA A 206 12.50 21.55 10.47
C ALA A 206 11.00 21.27 10.23
N PRO A 207 10.19 22.19 9.69
CA PRO A 207 8.80 21.91 9.34
C PRO A 207 8.67 20.80 8.28
N LEU A 208 9.56 20.78 7.29
CA LEU A 208 9.56 19.73 6.26
C LEU A 208 9.98 18.39 6.82
N TRP A 209 10.94 18.35 7.74
CA TRP A 209 11.31 17.16 8.47
C TRP A 209 10.15 16.64 9.32
N LEU A 210 9.47 17.52 10.07
CA LEU A 210 8.31 17.14 10.88
C LEU A 210 7.17 16.61 10.01
N LEU A 211 6.88 17.26 8.87
CA LEU A 211 5.89 16.78 7.91
C LEU A 211 6.23 15.38 7.40
N GLY A 212 7.49 15.13 7.05
CA GLY A 212 7.93 13.81 6.61
C GLY A 212 7.77 12.75 7.69
N VAL A 213 8.07 13.08 8.94
CA VAL A 213 7.83 12.17 10.08
C VAL A 213 6.34 11.90 10.27
N VAL A 214 5.49 12.93 10.15
CA VAL A 214 4.03 12.79 10.23
C VAL A 214 3.48 11.92 9.10
N LEU A 215 4.01 12.01 7.89
CA LEU A 215 3.60 11.13 6.78
C LEU A 215 3.96 9.66 7.01
N CYS A 216 4.93 9.36 7.88
CA CYS A 216 5.25 8.00 8.32
C CYS A 216 4.33 7.51 9.45
N PHE A 217 3.39 8.32 9.91
CA PHE A 217 2.64 8.14 11.16
C PHE A 217 1.38 7.28 11.02
N GLU A 218 1.15 6.65 9.91
CA GLU A 218 -0.10 5.99 9.54
C GLU A 218 -0.68 4.99 10.58
N PRO A 219 0.11 4.16 11.27
CA PRO A 219 -0.46 3.10 12.11
C PRO A 219 -1.03 3.51 13.46
N ILE A 220 -0.79 4.74 13.92
CA ILE A 220 -1.11 5.12 15.31
C ILE A 220 -2.60 5.30 15.55
N VAL A 221 -3.31 5.85 14.55
CA VAL A 221 -4.73 6.18 14.66
C VAL A 221 -5.61 4.93 14.83
N PHE A 222 -5.14 3.78 14.36
CA PHE A 222 -5.90 2.53 14.36
C PHE A 222 -5.57 1.57 15.51
N ARG A 223 -4.69 1.95 16.43
CA ARG A 223 -4.33 1.11 17.57
C ARG A 223 -5.21 1.39 18.80
N GLN A 224 -6.34 0.73 18.86
CA GLN A 224 -6.96 0.45 20.17
C GLN A 224 -6.01 -0.50 20.93
N GLY A 225 -5.43 -0.05 22.03
CA GLY A 225 -4.48 -0.83 22.82
C GLY A 225 -3.01 -0.35 22.76
N ALA A 226 -2.75 0.86 22.27
CA ALA A 226 -1.41 1.47 22.32
C ALA A 226 -0.81 1.57 23.75
N ALA A 227 -1.64 1.48 24.77
CA ALA A 227 -1.22 1.46 26.17
C ALA A 227 -0.51 0.14 26.58
N GLU A 228 -0.77 -0.96 25.88
CA GLU A 228 -0.17 -2.27 26.18
C GLU A 228 1.19 -2.50 25.49
N THR A 229 1.51 -1.76 24.44
CA THR A 229 2.83 -1.80 23.81
C THR A 229 3.71 -0.75 24.48
N GLY A 230 4.64 -1.21 25.31
CA GLY A 230 5.53 -0.33 26.09
C GLY A 230 6.17 0.78 25.24
N GLY A 231 6.46 1.92 25.87
CA GLY A 231 6.98 3.13 25.20
C GLY A 231 8.22 2.92 24.34
N GLY A 232 8.96 1.82 24.51
CA GLY A 232 10.11 1.45 23.70
C GLY A 232 9.80 1.21 22.22
N TYR A 233 8.66 0.59 21.91
CA TYR A 233 8.26 0.38 20.51
C TYR A 233 8.08 1.70 19.75
N TRP A 234 7.40 2.65 20.35
CA TRP A 234 7.14 3.96 19.76
C TRP A 234 8.41 4.78 19.58
N MET A 235 9.31 4.74 20.56
CA MET A 235 10.62 5.39 20.41
C MET A 235 11.42 4.83 19.24
N VAL A 236 11.43 3.51 19.07
CA VAL A 236 12.12 2.87 17.93
C VAL A 236 11.45 3.25 16.62
N TYR A 237 10.12 3.19 16.54
CA TYR A 237 9.37 3.54 15.33
C TYR A 237 9.61 5.00 14.89
N PHE A 238 9.45 5.94 15.82
CA PHE A 238 9.70 7.36 15.53
C PHE A 238 11.17 7.65 15.27
N GLY A 239 12.06 6.98 15.99
CA GLY A 239 13.50 7.09 15.76
C GLY A 239 13.88 6.67 14.34
N ILE A 240 13.39 5.54 13.87
CA ILE A 240 13.64 5.05 12.51
C ILE A 240 13.03 6.00 11.48
N SER A 241 11.77 6.43 11.66
CA SER A 241 11.10 7.36 10.75
C SER A 241 11.84 8.70 10.68
N ALA A 242 12.23 9.24 11.82
CA ALA A 242 13.01 10.49 11.91
C ALA A 242 14.37 10.38 11.20
N LEU A 243 15.06 9.24 11.33
CA LEU A 243 16.34 8.98 10.66
C LEU A 243 16.17 8.85 9.14
N ILE A 244 15.14 8.15 8.67
CA ILE A 244 14.84 8.02 7.24
C ILE A 244 14.57 9.40 6.64
N VAL A 245 13.70 10.19 7.25
CA VAL A 245 13.38 11.55 6.76
C VAL A 245 14.60 12.46 6.82
N ALA A 246 15.41 12.39 7.88
CA ALA A 246 16.66 13.15 7.97
C ALA A 246 17.62 12.76 6.84
N GLY A 247 17.77 11.47 6.53
CA GLY A 247 18.58 10.97 5.42
C GLY A 247 18.10 11.50 4.06
N ILE A 248 16.77 11.50 3.84
CA ILE A 248 16.16 12.09 2.64
C ILE A 248 16.49 13.58 2.53
N LEU A 249 16.33 14.35 3.61
CA LEU A 249 16.61 15.77 3.61
C LEU A 249 18.10 16.10 3.49
N MET A 250 18.99 15.28 3.99
CA MET A 250 20.42 15.42 3.74
C MET A 250 20.76 15.22 2.25
N GLY A 251 20.07 14.31 1.58
CA GLY A 251 20.19 14.05 0.14
C GLY A 251 19.41 15.03 -0.76
N ARG A 252 18.69 16.01 -0.22
CA ARG A 252 17.71 16.86 -0.93
C ARG A 252 18.20 17.49 -2.23
N LYS A 253 19.45 17.97 -2.28
CA LYS A 253 20.02 18.58 -3.49
C LYS A 253 20.06 17.57 -4.65
N ARG A 254 20.57 16.38 -4.38
CA ARG A 254 20.66 15.31 -5.37
C ARG A 254 19.30 14.77 -5.78
N ILE A 255 18.38 14.67 -4.82
CA ILE A 255 16.99 14.30 -5.08
C ILE A 255 16.36 15.33 -6.02
N ALA A 256 16.49 16.62 -5.71
CA ALA A 256 15.91 17.72 -6.50
C ALA A 256 16.41 17.75 -7.95
N GLU A 257 17.69 17.43 -8.19
CA GLU A 257 18.26 17.34 -9.54
C GLU A 257 17.64 16.23 -10.39
N ARG A 258 17.11 15.19 -9.74
CA ARG A 258 16.51 14.02 -10.41
C ARG A 258 15.00 14.07 -10.50
N LEU A 259 14.37 14.90 -9.67
CA LEU A 259 12.91 15.06 -9.69
C LEU A 259 12.47 15.78 -10.99
N PRO A 260 11.32 15.40 -11.56
CA PRO A 260 10.76 16.05 -12.73
C PRO A 260 10.49 17.54 -12.48
N SER A 261 10.11 18.26 -13.53
CA SER A 261 9.77 19.69 -13.42
C SER A 261 8.62 19.94 -12.44
N PHE A 262 8.49 21.16 -11.95
CA PHE A 262 7.42 21.53 -11.03
C PHE A 262 6.05 21.37 -11.69
N GLU A 263 5.93 21.62 -12.99
CA GLU A 263 4.69 21.47 -13.74
C GLU A 263 4.21 20.01 -13.75
N ILE A 264 5.12 19.04 -13.89
CA ILE A 264 4.78 17.61 -13.83
C ILE A 264 4.35 17.24 -12.41
N LEU A 265 5.07 17.72 -11.38
CA LEU A 265 4.71 17.46 -9.98
C LEU A 265 3.32 18.02 -9.66
N ASP A 266 3.03 19.26 -10.07
CA ASP A 266 1.73 19.90 -9.88
C ASP A 266 0.62 19.14 -10.61
N ASP A 267 0.84 18.72 -11.84
CA ASP A 267 -0.16 18.01 -12.64
C ASP A 267 -0.48 16.63 -12.04
N VAL A 268 0.55 15.90 -11.58
CA VAL A 268 0.34 14.62 -10.86
C VAL A 268 -0.44 14.83 -9.57
N MET A 269 -0.08 15.84 -8.76
CA MET A 269 -0.81 16.15 -7.53
C MET A 269 -2.25 16.52 -7.82
N TYR A 270 -2.48 17.43 -8.76
CA TYR A 270 -3.81 17.89 -9.13
C TYR A 270 -4.71 16.73 -9.60
N LYS A 271 -4.23 15.91 -10.53
CA LYS A 271 -4.97 14.76 -11.05
C LYS A 271 -5.25 13.72 -9.96
N SER A 272 -4.28 13.46 -9.11
CA SER A 272 -4.44 12.50 -8.00
C SER A 272 -5.47 13.00 -6.98
N ILE A 273 -5.45 14.29 -6.64
CA ILE A 273 -6.44 14.89 -5.74
C ILE A 273 -7.82 14.90 -6.40
N ALA A 274 -7.93 15.24 -7.69
CA ALA A 274 -9.20 15.27 -8.40
C ALA A 274 -9.86 13.88 -8.46
N VAL A 275 -9.09 12.84 -8.79
CA VAL A 275 -9.57 11.44 -8.77
C VAL A 275 -9.94 11.03 -7.35
N GLY A 276 -9.06 11.31 -6.39
CA GLY A 276 -9.31 11.00 -4.98
C GLY A 276 -10.59 11.64 -4.44
N PHE A 277 -10.78 12.92 -4.74
CA PHE A 277 -11.99 13.66 -4.32
C PHE A 277 -13.28 13.09 -4.96
N ALA A 278 -13.24 12.76 -6.26
CA ALA A 278 -14.37 12.18 -6.95
C ALA A 278 -14.77 10.84 -6.32
N PHE A 279 -13.81 9.93 -6.14
CA PHE A 279 -14.08 8.62 -5.55
C PHE A 279 -14.43 8.69 -4.06
N PHE A 280 -13.83 9.60 -3.30
CA PHE A 280 -14.17 9.80 -1.90
C PHE A 280 -15.59 10.35 -1.74
N THR A 281 -16.03 11.24 -2.65
CA THR A 281 -17.42 11.74 -2.69
C THR A 281 -18.40 10.61 -2.99
N ILE A 282 -18.09 9.77 -4.00
CA ILE A 282 -18.90 8.58 -4.31
C ILE A 282 -18.95 7.66 -3.09
N ALA A 283 -17.81 7.39 -2.47
CA ALA A 283 -17.73 6.54 -1.29
C ALA A 283 -18.56 7.08 -0.12
N THR A 284 -18.57 8.40 0.10
CA THR A 284 -19.40 9.02 1.15
C THR A 284 -20.88 8.77 0.91
N VAL A 285 -21.37 8.92 -0.34
CA VAL A 285 -22.77 8.63 -0.70
C VAL A 285 -23.08 7.14 -0.51
N LEU A 286 -22.22 6.25 -1.00
CA LEU A 286 -22.39 4.80 -0.86
C LEU A 286 -22.36 4.37 0.61
N GLY A 287 -21.51 5.00 1.43
CA GLY A 287 -21.44 4.77 2.86
C GLY A 287 -22.72 5.18 3.61
N ALA A 288 -23.35 6.28 3.20
CA ALA A 288 -24.63 6.70 3.75
C ALA A 288 -25.75 5.69 3.41
N LEU A 289 -25.79 5.20 2.17
CA LEU A 289 -26.75 4.16 1.75
C LEU A 289 -26.51 2.84 2.49
N TRP A 290 -25.24 2.47 2.68
CA TRP A 290 -24.87 1.29 3.49
C TRP A 290 -25.30 1.47 4.95
N ALA A 291 -25.05 2.63 5.56
CA ALA A 291 -25.43 2.91 6.94
C ALA A 291 -26.96 2.82 7.13
N ALA A 292 -27.73 3.38 6.20
CA ALA A 292 -29.19 3.29 6.23
C ALA A 292 -29.71 1.84 6.13
N GLU A 293 -29.07 0.99 5.31
CA GLU A 293 -29.43 -0.43 5.22
C GLU A 293 -29.01 -1.24 6.45
N ALA A 294 -27.84 -0.96 7.01
CA ALA A 294 -27.25 -1.78 8.07
C ALA A 294 -27.78 -1.43 9.47
N TRP A 295 -28.20 -0.19 9.71
CA TRP A 295 -28.58 0.30 11.03
C TRP A 295 -29.96 1.00 11.08
N GLY A 296 -30.68 1.13 9.96
CA GLY A 296 -32.05 1.63 9.88
C GLY A 296 -32.14 3.14 9.67
#